data_0643cb506a23fd306849646c46dc9a54
#
_entry.id   0643cb506a23fd306849646c46dc9a54
#
_cell.length_a   1.000
_cell.length_b   1.000
_cell.length_c   1.000
_cell.angle_alpha   90.00
_cell.angle_beta   90.00
_cell.angle_gamma   90.00
#
_symmetry.space_group_name_H-M   'P 1'
#
loop_
_entity.id
_entity.type
_entity.pdbx_description
1 polymer ?
#
loop_
_entity_poly.entity_id
_entity_poly.type
_entity_poly.pdbx_seq_one_letter_code
_entity_poly.pdbx_strand_id
1 'polypeptide(L)'
;ALNIDASDKISRFIRLCDAFNVPIITFVDCPGFLPGTSQEYGGVIRHGAKIIYAYCEATVPKISIVTRKAMGGAYVAMGSKQMRNDITFAWPTAQIAVMGAQAAVNVLFRDEIKKAADPAARETELLEEYREQFFNPYRAADVGQIDEVIEPRETRPRLARALEVLRTKVQQNPPKKHGLCPV
;
A
#
# COMPACT_ATOMS: atom_id res chain seq x y z
N ALA A 1 -2.41 -7.97 -8.14
CA ALA A 1 -3.65 -7.24 -7.84
C ALA A 1 -4.43 -7.98 -6.76
N LEU A 2 -5.17 -7.24 -5.94
CA LEU A 2 -6.04 -7.81 -4.92
C LEU A 2 -7.41 -8.15 -5.51
N ASN A 3 -7.81 -9.40 -5.44
CA ASN A 3 -9.16 -9.87 -5.74
C ASN A 3 -9.94 -10.16 -4.44
N ILE A 4 -11.17 -10.62 -4.57
CA ILE A 4 -12.05 -10.95 -3.45
C ILE A 4 -11.41 -12.01 -2.55
N ASP A 5 -10.96 -13.13 -3.11
CA ASP A 5 -10.39 -14.25 -2.33
C ASP A 5 -9.11 -13.86 -1.61
N ALA A 6 -8.23 -13.08 -2.27
CA ALA A 6 -7.02 -12.55 -1.65
C ALA A 6 -7.37 -11.62 -0.48
N SER A 7 -8.39 -10.77 -0.63
CA SER A 7 -8.86 -9.86 0.40
C SER A 7 -9.35 -10.60 1.65
N ASP A 8 -10.16 -11.64 1.45
CA ASP A 8 -10.66 -12.47 2.55
C ASP A 8 -9.53 -13.27 3.23
N LYS A 9 -8.61 -13.82 2.45
CA LYS A 9 -7.45 -14.54 2.98
C LYS A 9 -6.55 -13.64 3.81
N ILE A 10 -6.21 -12.45 3.30
CA ILE A 10 -5.35 -11.48 4.00
C ILE A 10 -6.00 -11.04 5.30
N SER A 11 -7.26 -10.63 5.28
CA SER A 11 -7.96 -10.15 6.47
C SER A 11 -8.04 -11.23 7.56
N ARG A 12 -8.33 -12.47 7.17
CA ARG A 12 -8.34 -13.61 8.09
C ARG A 12 -6.97 -13.89 8.68
N PHE A 13 -5.91 -13.84 7.86
CA PHE A 13 -4.54 -14.08 8.29
C PHE A 13 -4.06 -13.01 9.29
N ILE A 14 -4.33 -11.73 9.02
CA ILE A 14 -4.00 -10.62 9.93
C ILE A 14 -4.67 -10.83 11.30
N ARG A 15 -5.96 -11.16 11.31
CA ARG A 15 -6.69 -11.41 12.55
C ARG A 15 -6.17 -12.64 13.31
N LEU A 16 -5.74 -13.66 12.57
CA LEU A 16 -5.09 -14.83 13.18
C LEU A 16 -3.77 -14.43 13.86
N CYS A 17 -2.93 -13.66 13.16
CA CYS A 17 -1.68 -13.17 13.73
C CYS A 17 -1.92 -12.33 14.99
N ASP A 18 -2.88 -11.42 14.94
CA ASP A 18 -3.24 -10.58 16.11
C ASP A 18 -3.75 -11.41 17.28
N ALA A 19 -4.59 -12.40 17.04
CA ALA A 19 -5.14 -13.28 18.07
C ALA A 19 -4.07 -14.11 18.81
N PHE A 20 -2.94 -14.40 18.15
CA PHE A 20 -1.82 -15.16 18.71
C PHE A 20 -0.58 -14.32 19.03
N ASN A 21 -0.69 -13.00 19.03
CA ASN A 21 0.42 -12.06 19.28
C ASN A 21 1.62 -12.25 18.32
N VAL A 22 1.34 -12.61 17.08
CA VAL A 22 2.36 -12.78 16.04
C VAL A 22 2.54 -11.47 15.26
N PRO A 23 3.77 -10.91 15.20
CA PRO A 23 4.05 -9.72 14.39
C PRO A 23 3.74 -9.93 12.91
N ILE A 24 3.27 -8.88 12.25
CA ILE A 24 2.89 -8.91 10.83
C ILE A 24 3.95 -8.18 10.01
N ILE A 25 4.53 -8.88 9.03
CA ILE A 25 5.44 -8.31 8.03
C ILE A 25 4.77 -8.39 6.67
N THR A 26 4.63 -7.24 6.01
CA THR A 26 3.95 -7.13 4.71
C THR A 26 4.93 -6.69 3.63
N PHE A 27 5.16 -7.53 2.62
CA PHE A 27 5.87 -7.15 1.41
C PHE A 27 4.87 -6.65 0.38
N VAL A 28 5.02 -5.39 -0.04
CA VAL A 28 4.07 -4.71 -0.92
C VAL A 28 4.61 -4.64 -2.34
N ASP A 29 3.94 -5.33 -3.26
CA ASP A 29 4.05 -5.19 -4.71
C ASP A 29 2.66 -5.34 -5.32
N CYS A 30 1.85 -4.30 -5.22
CA CYS A 30 0.45 -4.36 -5.62
C CYS A 30 0.06 -3.17 -6.51
N PRO A 31 -0.34 -3.42 -7.77
CA PRO A 31 -0.76 -2.36 -8.69
C PRO A 31 -2.18 -1.85 -8.45
N GLY A 32 -2.97 -2.53 -7.63
CA GLY A 32 -4.37 -2.15 -7.39
C GLY A 32 -5.26 -3.33 -7.02
N PHE A 33 -6.54 -3.05 -6.80
CA PHE A 33 -7.57 -4.08 -6.81
C PHE A 33 -7.80 -4.58 -8.23
N LEU A 34 -8.18 -5.86 -8.36
CA LEU A 34 -8.44 -6.46 -9.65
C LEU A 34 -9.71 -5.84 -10.28
N PRO A 35 -9.61 -5.18 -11.44
CA PRO A 35 -10.78 -4.61 -12.10
C PRO A 35 -11.59 -5.70 -12.80
N GLY A 36 -12.84 -5.41 -13.10
CA GLY A 36 -13.72 -6.25 -13.89
C GLY A 36 -15.10 -6.42 -13.27
N THR A 37 -16.10 -6.63 -14.14
CA THR A 37 -17.51 -6.69 -13.72
C THR A 37 -17.78 -7.79 -12.70
N SER A 38 -17.13 -8.94 -12.81
CA SER A 38 -17.27 -10.04 -11.84
C SER A 38 -16.76 -9.67 -10.46
N GLN A 39 -15.66 -8.92 -10.37
CA GLN A 39 -15.12 -8.44 -9.10
C GLN A 39 -15.99 -7.32 -8.51
N GLU A 40 -16.49 -6.41 -9.34
CA GLU A 40 -17.37 -5.33 -8.90
C GLU A 40 -18.69 -5.87 -8.37
N TYR A 41 -19.38 -6.73 -9.12
CA TYR A 41 -20.62 -7.37 -8.68
C TYR A 41 -20.42 -8.33 -7.50
N GLY A 42 -19.25 -9.00 -7.43
CA GLY A 42 -18.87 -9.83 -6.29
C GLY A 42 -18.56 -9.05 -5.02
N GLY A 43 -18.41 -7.71 -5.11
CA GLY A 43 -18.18 -6.83 -3.97
C GLY A 43 -16.71 -6.70 -3.56
N VAL A 44 -15.79 -6.56 -4.52
CA VAL A 44 -14.35 -6.41 -4.28
C VAL A 44 -14.03 -5.29 -3.30
N ILE A 45 -14.78 -4.17 -3.33
CA ILE A 45 -14.60 -3.04 -2.40
C ILE A 45 -14.96 -3.45 -0.98
N ARG A 46 -16.07 -4.15 -0.81
CA ARG A 46 -16.52 -4.65 0.50
C ARG A 46 -15.52 -5.66 1.09
N HIS A 47 -15.04 -6.60 0.27
CA HIS A 47 -14.03 -7.56 0.70
C HIS A 47 -12.67 -6.89 0.95
N GLY A 48 -12.28 -5.90 0.16
CA GLY A 48 -11.11 -5.07 0.41
C GLY A 48 -11.17 -4.29 1.71
N ALA A 49 -12.36 -3.82 2.09
CA ALA A 49 -12.59 -3.13 3.36
C ALA A 49 -12.31 -4.03 4.58
N LYS A 50 -12.44 -5.36 4.46
CA LYS A 50 -12.06 -6.31 5.51
C LYS A 50 -10.57 -6.25 5.83
N ILE A 51 -9.70 -6.04 4.83
CA ILE A 51 -8.26 -5.91 5.03
C ILE A 51 -7.98 -4.64 5.85
N ILE A 52 -8.56 -3.51 5.45
CA ILE A 52 -8.42 -2.22 6.14
C ILE A 52 -8.86 -2.36 7.60
N TYR A 53 -10.02 -2.96 7.82
CA TYR A 53 -10.54 -3.21 9.16
C TYR A 53 -9.56 -4.05 10.00
N ALA A 54 -9.06 -5.16 9.44
CA ALA A 54 -8.15 -6.07 10.13
C ALA A 54 -6.83 -5.38 10.53
N TYR A 55 -6.22 -4.60 9.64
CA TYR A 55 -5.00 -3.84 9.95
C TYR A 55 -5.23 -2.75 11.01
N CYS A 56 -6.36 -2.04 10.95
CA CYS A 56 -6.68 -0.99 11.91
C CYS A 56 -6.99 -1.57 13.31
N GLU A 57 -7.56 -2.77 13.36
CA GLU A 57 -7.91 -3.43 14.62
C GLU A 57 -6.71 -4.15 15.25
N ALA A 58 -5.79 -4.68 14.46
CA ALA A 58 -4.63 -5.41 14.94
C ALA A 58 -3.70 -4.54 15.80
N THR A 59 -3.32 -5.09 16.96
CA THR A 59 -2.50 -4.44 18.01
C THR A 59 -1.05 -4.90 18.00
N VAL A 60 -0.76 -6.01 17.35
CA VAL A 60 0.61 -6.55 17.21
C VAL A 60 1.53 -5.63 16.39
N PRO A 61 2.86 -5.79 16.48
CA PRO A 61 3.79 -5.10 15.59
C PRO A 61 3.46 -5.31 14.12
N LYS A 62 3.41 -4.23 13.35
CA LYS A 62 3.11 -4.22 11.92
C LYS A 62 4.20 -3.48 11.17
N ILE A 63 4.89 -4.18 10.27
CA ILE A 63 5.98 -3.63 9.47
C ILE A 63 5.68 -3.89 8.00
N SER A 64 5.82 -2.87 7.15
CA SER A 64 5.66 -3.01 5.69
C SER A 64 6.94 -2.68 4.96
N ILE A 65 7.18 -3.36 3.85
CA ILE A 65 8.27 -3.11 2.92
C ILE A 65 7.67 -2.96 1.53
N VAL A 66 7.75 -1.77 0.95
CA VAL A 66 7.35 -1.55 -0.43
C VAL A 66 8.50 -1.94 -1.34
N THR A 67 8.34 -3.06 -2.04
CA THR A 67 9.40 -3.63 -2.89
C THR A 67 9.34 -3.10 -4.33
N ARG A 68 8.13 -2.81 -4.84
CA ARG A 68 7.94 -2.29 -6.18
C ARG A 68 6.68 -1.43 -6.27
N LYS A 69 5.54 -1.98 -6.66
CA LYS A 69 4.29 -1.22 -6.87
C LYS A 69 3.49 -1.10 -5.59
N ALA A 70 3.04 0.10 -5.30
CA ALA A 70 2.13 0.41 -4.21
C ALA A 70 1.13 1.47 -4.70
N MET A 71 0.02 1.02 -5.32
CA MET A 71 -0.88 1.91 -6.05
C MET A 71 -2.26 1.99 -5.42
N GLY A 72 -2.75 3.21 -5.28
CA GLY A 72 -4.14 3.53 -4.95
C GLY A 72 -4.64 2.92 -3.65
N GLY A 73 -5.92 2.56 -3.64
CA GLY A 73 -6.59 1.98 -2.46
C GLY A 73 -6.00 0.64 -2.01
N ALA A 74 -5.44 -0.14 -2.92
CA ALA A 74 -4.79 -1.40 -2.56
C ALA A 74 -3.50 -1.19 -1.77
N TYR A 75 -2.72 -0.16 -2.08
CA TYR A 75 -1.57 0.24 -1.24
C TYR A 75 -2.03 0.60 0.17
N VAL A 76 -3.07 1.44 0.27
CA VAL A 76 -3.63 1.80 1.58
C VAL A 76 -4.03 0.56 2.36
N ALA A 77 -4.74 -0.38 1.73
CA ALA A 77 -5.23 -1.60 2.36
C ALA A 77 -4.10 -2.56 2.82
N MET A 78 -2.94 -2.55 2.16
CA MET A 78 -1.84 -3.48 2.46
C MET A 78 -0.90 -3.01 3.58
N GLY A 79 -1.43 -2.43 4.64
CA GLY A 79 -0.62 -2.06 5.81
C GLY A 79 0.22 -0.81 5.58
N SER A 80 -0.38 0.24 5.02
CA SER A 80 0.24 1.56 4.93
C SER A 80 0.26 2.29 6.29
N LYS A 81 0.94 3.42 6.38
CA LYS A 81 0.91 4.29 7.56
C LYS A 81 -0.50 4.69 7.97
N GLN A 82 -1.40 4.90 6.99
CA GLN A 82 -2.80 5.21 7.24
C GLN A 82 -3.54 4.09 7.99
N MET A 83 -3.06 2.84 7.87
CA MET A 83 -3.60 1.67 8.58
C MET A 83 -2.87 1.41 9.92
N ARG A 84 -2.26 2.44 10.51
CA ARG A 84 -1.56 2.36 11.80
C ARG A 84 -0.38 1.39 11.77
N ASN A 85 0.31 1.31 10.64
CA ASN A 85 1.54 0.54 10.52
C ASN A 85 2.66 1.20 11.36
N ASP A 86 3.44 0.41 12.08
CA ASP A 86 4.47 0.94 12.97
C ASP A 86 5.68 1.46 12.20
N ILE A 87 6.20 0.65 11.29
CA ILE A 87 7.36 0.99 10.47
C ILE A 87 7.10 0.62 9.03
N THR A 88 7.41 1.52 8.11
CA THR A 88 7.29 1.28 6.67
C THR A 88 8.62 1.59 5.97
N PHE A 89 9.21 0.55 5.39
CA PHE A 89 10.39 0.64 4.54
C PHE A 89 10.00 0.67 3.08
N ALA A 90 10.86 1.21 2.24
CA ALA A 90 10.75 1.08 0.78
C ALA A 90 12.11 0.74 0.17
N TRP A 91 12.11 -0.03 -0.91
CA TRP A 91 13.29 -0.16 -1.75
C TRP A 91 13.41 1.03 -2.69
N PRO A 92 14.61 1.36 -3.21
CA PRO A 92 14.78 2.45 -4.17
C PRO A 92 13.94 2.28 -5.45
N THR A 93 13.58 1.04 -5.79
CA THR A 93 12.72 0.68 -6.93
C THR A 93 11.23 0.84 -6.66
N ALA A 94 10.84 1.26 -5.47
CA ALA A 94 9.44 1.40 -5.09
C ALA A 94 8.75 2.52 -5.87
N GLN A 95 7.55 2.24 -6.32
CA GLN A 95 6.67 3.16 -7.05
C GLN A 95 5.39 3.34 -6.23
N ILE A 96 5.30 4.47 -5.55
CA ILE A 96 4.18 4.75 -4.63
C ILE A 96 3.35 5.88 -5.22
N ALA A 97 2.11 5.59 -5.62
CA ALA A 97 1.26 6.56 -6.28
C ALA A 97 -0.24 6.23 -6.15
N VAL A 98 -1.08 7.20 -6.46
CA VAL A 98 -2.53 7.00 -6.49
C VAL A 98 -2.94 6.09 -7.65
N MET A 99 -2.28 6.24 -8.80
CA MET A 99 -2.53 5.45 -10.02
C MET A 99 -1.27 5.30 -10.85
N GLY A 100 -1.29 4.44 -11.85
CA GLY A 100 -0.16 4.27 -12.78
C GLY A 100 0.16 5.56 -13.55
N ALA A 101 1.44 5.79 -13.88
CA ALA A 101 1.92 7.03 -14.51
C ALA A 101 1.16 7.38 -15.80
N GLN A 102 0.91 6.39 -16.66
CA GLN A 102 0.16 6.60 -17.91
C GLN A 102 -1.24 7.16 -17.65
N ALA A 103 -1.96 6.57 -16.68
CA ALA A 103 -3.30 7.03 -16.33
C ALA A 103 -3.26 8.44 -15.73
N ALA A 104 -2.27 8.72 -14.87
CA ALA A 104 -2.10 10.04 -14.27
C ALA A 104 -1.83 11.12 -15.31
N VAL A 105 -0.91 10.87 -16.25
CA VAL A 105 -0.59 11.81 -17.34
C VAL A 105 -1.82 12.09 -18.20
N ASN A 106 -2.57 11.05 -18.58
CA ASN A 106 -3.78 11.20 -19.38
C ASN A 106 -4.92 11.96 -18.66
N VAL A 107 -4.93 11.94 -17.33
CA VAL A 107 -5.91 12.72 -16.57
C VAL A 107 -5.46 14.16 -16.37
N LEU A 108 -4.21 14.35 -15.93
CA LEU A 108 -3.69 15.66 -15.53
C LEU A 108 -3.35 16.57 -16.73
N PHE A 109 -2.82 15.98 -17.81
CA PHE A 109 -2.29 16.73 -18.96
C PHE A 109 -3.10 16.52 -20.24
N ARG A 110 -4.32 16.03 -20.12
CA ARG A 110 -5.21 15.72 -21.25
C ARG A 110 -5.32 16.84 -22.28
N ASP A 111 -5.53 18.07 -21.81
CA ASP A 111 -5.75 19.22 -22.69
C ASP A 111 -4.43 19.71 -23.30
N GLU A 112 -3.32 19.57 -22.62
CA GLU A 112 -1.99 19.88 -23.12
C GLU A 112 -1.60 18.93 -24.25
N ILE A 113 -1.76 17.62 -24.03
CA ILE A 113 -1.49 16.59 -25.03
C ILE A 113 -2.32 16.83 -26.30
N LYS A 114 -3.61 17.12 -26.14
CA LYS A 114 -4.50 17.37 -27.30
C LYS A 114 -4.13 18.62 -28.13
N LYS A 115 -3.52 19.64 -27.52
CA LYS A 115 -3.13 20.90 -28.17
C LYS A 115 -1.71 20.86 -28.75
N ALA A 116 -0.92 19.84 -28.44
CA ALA A 116 0.43 19.71 -28.92
C ALA A 116 0.48 19.45 -30.43
N ALA A 117 1.53 19.93 -31.10
CA ALA A 117 1.75 19.68 -32.51
C ALA A 117 1.95 18.18 -32.81
N ASP A 118 2.61 17.46 -31.90
CA ASP A 118 2.71 16.00 -31.90
C ASP A 118 2.23 15.48 -30.52
N PRO A 119 0.96 15.05 -30.42
CA PRO A 119 0.40 14.54 -29.16
C PRO A 119 1.12 13.32 -28.59
N ALA A 120 1.62 12.41 -29.46
CA ALA A 120 2.27 11.19 -29.02
C ALA A 120 3.67 11.46 -28.44
N ALA A 121 4.43 12.33 -29.07
CA ALA A 121 5.72 12.78 -28.56
C ALA A 121 5.54 13.50 -27.20
N ARG A 122 4.60 14.42 -27.10
CA ARG A 122 4.34 15.16 -25.85
C ARG A 122 3.86 14.27 -24.72
N GLU A 123 3.00 13.29 -25.00
CA GLU A 123 2.58 12.29 -24.02
C GLU A 123 3.77 11.50 -23.47
N THR A 124 4.71 11.11 -24.34
CA THR A 124 5.91 10.37 -23.94
C THR A 124 6.82 11.21 -23.04
N GLU A 125 7.07 12.47 -23.39
CA GLU A 125 7.85 13.40 -22.57
C GLU A 125 7.21 13.60 -21.18
N LEU A 126 5.93 13.90 -21.14
CA LEU A 126 5.20 14.09 -19.88
C LEU A 126 5.20 12.83 -19.00
N LEU A 127 5.17 11.66 -19.62
CA LEU A 127 5.23 10.40 -18.91
C LEU A 127 6.61 10.17 -18.25
N GLU A 128 7.68 10.53 -18.94
CA GLU A 128 9.04 10.45 -18.39
C GLU A 128 9.24 11.46 -17.27
N GLU A 129 8.87 12.71 -17.47
CA GLU A 129 8.89 13.76 -16.44
C GLU A 129 8.09 13.37 -15.21
N TYR A 130 6.89 12.84 -15.40
CA TYR A 130 6.01 12.39 -14.30
C TYR A 130 6.60 11.22 -13.51
N ARG A 131 7.21 10.27 -14.21
CA ARG A 131 7.87 9.12 -13.57
C ARG A 131 9.06 9.56 -12.73
N GLU A 132 9.91 10.41 -13.27
CA GLU A 132 11.07 10.92 -12.56
C GLU A 132 10.69 11.71 -11.31
N GLN A 133 9.68 12.54 -11.41
CA GLN A 133 9.25 13.41 -10.33
C GLN A 133 8.44 12.69 -9.24
N PHE A 134 7.55 11.76 -9.59
CA PHE A 134 6.55 11.21 -8.66
C PHE A 134 6.63 9.70 -8.42
N PHE A 135 7.25 8.94 -9.33
CA PHE A 135 7.31 7.48 -9.22
C PHE A 135 8.57 6.99 -8.50
N ASN A 136 8.85 7.57 -7.35
CA ASN A 136 9.98 7.19 -6.52
C ASN A 136 9.58 7.17 -5.02
N PRO A 137 10.29 6.44 -4.17
CA PRO A 137 9.94 6.33 -2.76
C PRO A 137 10.24 7.60 -1.96
N TYR A 138 11.11 8.48 -2.46
CA TYR A 138 11.57 9.67 -1.74
C TYR A 138 10.44 10.69 -1.56
N ARG A 139 9.58 10.86 -2.57
CA ARG A 139 8.39 11.72 -2.45
C ARG A 139 7.41 11.21 -1.38
N ALA A 140 7.27 9.90 -1.24
CA ALA A 140 6.46 9.32 -0.19
C ALA A 140 7.11 9.47 1.20
N ALA A 141 8.43 9.44 1.27
CA ALA A 141 9.19 9.71 2.49
C ALA A 141 9.06 11.19 2.94
N ASP A 142 9.14 12.14 2.00
CA ASP A 142 8.96 13.58 2.27
C ASP A 142 7.65 13.90 3.00
N VAL A 143 6.59 13.15 2.69
CA VAL A 143 5.26 13.32 3.32
C VAL A 143 5.00 12.32 4.46
N GLY A 144 6.03 11.62 4.94
CA GLY A 144 5.96 10.73 6.10
C GLY A 144 5.22 9.41 5.88
N GLN A 145 5.05 8.97 4.64
CA GLN A 145 4.45 7.66 4.35
C GLN A 145 5.46 6.51 4.42
N ILE A 146 6.73 6.82 4.25
CA ILE A 146 7.85 5.88 4.36
C ILE A 146 8.80 6.41 5.43
N ASP A 147 9.24 5.53 6.34
CA ASP A 147 10.18 5.90 7.40
C ASP A 147 11.62 5.87 6.92
N GLU A 148 11.95 4.92 6.04
CA GLU A 148 13.31 4.76 5.53
C GLU A 148 13.30 4.08 4.17
N VAL A 149 14.15 4.58 3.24
CA VAL A 149 14.46 3.89 1.98
C VAL A 149 15.71 3.04 2.20
N ILE A 150 15.59 1.74 2.00
CA ILE A 150 16.64 0.75 2.31
C ILE A 150 17.02 -0.07 1.08
N GLU A 151 18.30 -0.43 0.98
CA GLU A 151 18.74 -1.37 -0.05
C GLU A 151 18.13 -2.77 0.16
N PRO A 152 17.79 -3.52 -0.91
CA PRO A 152 17.22 -4.87 -0.78
C PRO A 152 18.03 -5.80 0.14
N ARG A 153 19.35 -5.71 0.13
CA ARG A 153 20.27 -6.49 0.98
C ARG A 153 20.14 -6.17 2.47
N GLU A 154 19.67 -4.99 2.81
CA GLU A 154 19.48 -4.53 4.19
C GLU A 154 18.13 -4.97 4.77
N THR A 155 17.22 -5.48 3.96
CA THR A 155 15.84 -5.80 4.38
C THR A 155 15.81 -6.69 5.61
N ARG A 156 16.56 -7.80 5.61
CA ARG A 156 16.56 -8.75 6.74
C ARG A 156 17.12 -8.13 8.04
N PRO A 157 18.31 -7.49 8.06
CA PRO A 157 18.82 -6.86 9.29
C PRO A 157 17.94 -5.71 9.77
N ARG A 158 17.33 -4.91 8.86
CA ARG A 158 16.41 -3.84 9.24
C ARG A 158 15.12 -4.39 9.87
N LEU A 159 14.55 -5.45 9.29
CA LEU A 159 13.39 -6.14 9.86
C LEU A 159 13.67 -6.72 11.25
N ALA A 160 14.81 -7.39 11.42
CA ALA A 160 15.20 -7.94 12.73
C ALA A 160 15.31 -6.83 13.78
N ARG A 161 15.94 -5.70 13.43
CA ARG A 161 16.05 -4.55 14.31
C ARG A 161 14.71 -3.91 14.62
N ALA A 162 13.84 -3.76 13.62
CA ALA A 162 12.50 -3.22 13.80
C ALA A 162 11.66 -4.09 14.74
N LEU A 163 11.70 -5.41 14.57
CA LEU A 163 11.02 -6.34 15.48
C LEU A 163 11.53 -6.25 16.92
N GLU A 164 12.86 -6.10 17.10
CA GLU A 164 13.44 -5.93 18.43
C GLU A 164 12.97 -4.63 19.09
N VAL A 165 12.94 -3.51 18.36
CA VAL A 165 12.42 -2.23 18.84
C VAL A 165 10.95 -2.32 19.23
N LEU A 166 10.15 -3.04 18.44
CA LEU A 166 8.71 -3.21 18.64
C LEU A 166 8.34 -4.32 19.62
N ARG A 167 9.29 -5.06 20.17
CA ARG A 167 9.05 -6.18 21.09
C ARG A 167 8.21 -5.81 22.31
N THR A 168 8.37 -4.59 22.78
CA THR A 168 7.66 -4.05 23.95
C THR A 168 6.41 -3.26 23.59
N LYS A 169 5.98 -3.29 22.31
CA LYS A 169 4.78 -2.58 21.89
C LYS A 169 3.56 -3.03 22.68
N VAL A 170 2.87 -2.07 23.30
CA VAL A 170 1.57 -2.25 23.94
C VAL A 170 0.60 -1.26 23.29
N GLN A 171 -0.43 -1.77 22.67
CA GLN A 171 -1.48 -0.96 22.05
C GLN A 171 -2.84 -1.47 22.52
N GLN A 172 -3.70 -0.55 22.94
CA GLN A 172 -5.08 -0.85 23.28
C GLN A 172 -6.00 -0.08 22.34
N ASN A 173 -6.99 -0.78 21.81
CA ASN A 173 -8.05 -0.16 21.02
C ASN A 173 -9.12 0.42 21.95
N PRO A 174 -9.90 1.42 21.51
CA PRO A 174 -11.03 1.93 22.29
C PRO A 174 -11.97 0.79 22.73
N PRO A 175 -12.47 0.82 23.98
CA PRO A 175 -13.36 -0.22 24.48
C PRO A 175 -14.66 -0.26 23.66
N LYS A 176 -15.06 -1.47 23.29
CA LYS A 176 -16.30 -1.73 22.54
C LYS A 176 -16.78 -3.16 22.87
N LYS A 177 -18.07 -3.42 22.72
CA LYS A 177 -18.60 -4.79 22.93
C LYS A 177 -18.03 -5.80 21.94
N HIS A 178 -17.94 -5.42 20.68
CA HIS A 178 -17.36 -6.22 19.59
C HIS A 178 -17.00 -5.32 18.41
N GLY A 179 -16.22 -5.83 17.48
CA GLY A 179 -15.93 -5.17 16.20
C GLY A 179 -17.07 -5.34 15.22
N LEU A 180 -17.21 -4.37 14.29
CA LEU A 180 -18.10 -4.47 13.13
C LEU A 180 -17.25 -4.61 11.86
N CYS A 181 -16.83 -5.86 11.61
CA CYS A 181 -16.08 -6.17 10.39
C CYS A 181 -17.03 -6.08 9.18
N PRO A 182 -16.62 -5.51 8.04
CA PRO A 182 -17.39 -5.57 6.81
C PRO A 182 -17.73 -7.00 6.41
N VAL A 183 -18.97 -7.26 6.03
CA VAL A 183 -19.52 -8.60 5.70
C VAL A 183 -19.75 -8.76 4.21
#